data_45fa458ebf22590abf569970ee99e117
#
_entry.id   45fa458ebf22590abf569970ee99e117
#
_cell.length_a   1.000
_cell.length_b   1.000
_cell.length_c   1.000
_cell.angle_alpha   90.00
_cell.angle_beta   90.00
_cell.angle_gamma   90.00
#
_symmetry.space_group_name_H-M   'P 1'
#
loop_
_entity.id
_entity.type
_entity.pdbx_description
1 polymer ?
#
loop_
_entity_poly.entity_id
_entity_poly.type
_entity_poly.pdbx_seq_one_letter_code
_entity_poly.pdbx_strand_id
1 'polypeptide(L)'
;MKKCGDKMDFHKETQRIARRLHTLKWMTDVTLHPGTEKAEPDKLVLFDTAINSQNMGDSIIAYYCTKALSEIIAEKNVFRVPTHTLPSEKQLADISHAGGKIVCGTNLITPHFEEFSNWKMPSNLEGYRDIVTMGVGWGYYCDEISKISKFVYRTILSKKKLHSVRDGYTERKFREMGIKNVVNTGCPTLWGLTPEHCARIPQKKASRVITTLTDYDRDPEADRFMLDLLKSSYKQVFVWLQGTEDLSYLQSLIDPDSVQIIDRDLEQYTNALDMGDVDYVGTRLHAGIHAMNRGVRTIILAVDNRATEMGRDFHLPVMDRCNLEHTLMDKICSQWETSVQIPTKQIDLWKASIVR
;
A
#
# COMPACT_ATOMS: atom_id res chain seq x y z
N MET A 1 -14.87 30.10 5.40
CA MET A 1 -14.25 30.16 6.72
C MET A 1 -15.26 29.68 7.77
N LYS A 2 -15.24 28.41 8.14
CA LYS A 2 -15.97 27.91 9.31
C LYS A 2 -14.91 27.49 10.33
N LYS A 3 -14.74 28.27 11.39
CA LYS A 3 -14.04 27.88 12.60
C LYS A 3 -14.93 26.88 13.34
N CYS A 4 -14.59 25.61 13.26
CA CYS A 4 -15.14 24.59 14.15
C CYS A 4 -14.34 24.66 15.45
N GLY A 5 -14.98 25.06 16.54
CA GLY A 5 -14.37 25.05 17.87
C GLY A 5 -14.15 23.61 18.32
N ASP A 6 -12.88 23.19 18.35
CA ASP A 6 -12.47 21.91 18.91
C ASP A 6 -12.82 21.85 20.40
N LYS A 7 -13.84 21.08 20.75
CA LYS A 7 -13.92 20.49 22.09
C LYS A 7 -12.75 19.54 22.22
N MET A 8 -11.76 19.93 23.03
CA MET A 8 -10.59 19.11 23.34
C MET A 8 -11.08 17.74 23.84
N ASP A 9 -10.87 16.69 23.03
CA ASP A 9 -11.21 15.32 23.38
C ASP A 9 -10.13 14.82 24.36
N PHE A 10 -10.41 14.95 25.65
CA PHE A 10 -9.53 14.55 26.76
C PHE A 10 -9.02 13.10 26.61
N HIS A 11 -9.82 12.22 26.02
CA HIS A 11 -9.42 10.84 25.80
C HIS A 11 -8.31 10.72 24.74
N LYS A 12 -8.41 11.45 23.63
CA LYS A 12 -7.38 11.50 22.60
C LYS A 12 -6.08 12.14 23.11
N GLU A 13 -6.19 13.20 23.89
CA GLU A 13 -5.01 13.87 24.46
C GLU A 13 -4.29 12.98 25.49
N THR A 14 -5.03 12.26 26.34
CA THR A 14 -4.46 11.30 27.28
C THR A 14 -3.73 10.15 26.55
N GLN A 15 -4.33 9.62 25.49
CA GLN A 15 -3.68 8.61 24.64
C GLN A 15 -2.42 9.15 23.95
N ARG A 16 -2.43 10.40 23.50
CA ARG A 16 -1.28 11.09 22.89
C ARG A 16 -0.13 11.25 23.89
N ILE A 17 -0.44 11.67 25.12
CA ILE A 17 0.56 11.81 26.19
C ILE A 17 1.14 10.43 26.56
N ALA A 18 0.29 9.42 26.73
CA ALA A 18 0.72 8.06 27.03
C ALA A 18 1.65 7.49 25.95
N ARG A 19 1.32 7.70 24.67
CA ARG A 19 2.19 7.32 23.53
C ARG A 19 3.51 8.06 23.54
N ARG A 20 3.52 9.37 23.82
CA ARG A 20 4.76 10.16 23.92
C ARG A 20 5.68 9.65 25.04
N LEU A 21 5.13 9.41 26.23
CA LEU A 21 5.88 8.88 27.36
C LEU A 21 6.42 7.48 27.04
N HIS A 22 5.62 6.63 26.43
CA HIS A 22 6.03 5.31 26.00
C HIS A 22 7.17 5.36 24.96
N THR A 23 7.07 6.27 23.98
CA THR A 23 8.10 6.48 22.97
C THR A 23 9.39 7.04 23.58
N LEU A 24 9.30 7.93 24.55
CA LEU A 24 10.48 8.46 25.27
C LEU A 24 11.17 7.38 26.09
N LYS A 25 10.42 6.55 26.82
CA LYS A 25 10.99 5.39 27.54
C LYS A 25 11.69 4.44 26.57
N TRP A 26 11.05 4.13 25.47
CA TRP A 26 11.61 3.31 24.41
C TRP A 26 12.90 3.92 23.80
N MET A 27 12.95 5.23 23.53
CA MET A 27 14.18 5.91 23.07
C MET A 27 15.35 5.71 24.03
N THR A 28 15.08 5.70 25.33
CA THR A 28 16.08 5.47 26.37
C THR A 28 16.54 4.02 26.37
N ASP A 29 15.62 3.07 26.33
CA ASP A 29 15.92 1.63 26.35
C ASP A 29 16.73 1.19 25.12
N VAL A 30 16.36 1.66 23.91
CA VAL A 30 17.11 1.36 22.66
C VAL A 30 18.52 1.95 22.65
N THR A 31 18.74 3.09 23.34
CA THR A 31 20.05 3.72 23.42
C THR A 31 20.97 2.98 24.39
N LEU A 32 20.40 2.43 25.46
CA LEU A 32 21.16 1.77 26.53
C LEU A 32 21.44 0.28 26.26
N HIS A 33 20.61 -0.38 25.46
CA HIS A 33 20.73 -1.81 25.18
C HIS A 33 20.82 -2.06 23.65
N PRO A 34 22.03 -1.88 23.05
CA PRO A 34 22.24 -2.32 21.67
C PRO A 34 22.20 -3.85 21.63
N GLY A 35 21.16 -4.43 21.03
CA GLY A 35 20.98 -5.88 20.94
C GLY A 35 22.25 -6.63 20.54
N THR A 36 22.60 -7.65 21.32
CA THR A 36 23.86 -8.41 21.22
C THR A 36 23.65 -9.85 20.76
N GLU A 37 22.41 -10.25 20.44
CA GLU A 37 22.14 -11.61 19.99
C GLU A 37 22.76 -11.91 18.62
N LYS A 38 23.33 -13.11 18.49
CA LYS A 38 23.98 -13.55 17.27
C LYS A 38 22.90 -13.85 16.21
N ALA A 39 22.88 -13.05 15.14
CA ALA A 39 21.93 -13.24 14.06
C ALA A 39 22.18 -14.56 13.30
N GLU A 40 21.09 -15.24 12.92
CA GLU A 40 21.08 -16.42 12.06
C GLU A 40 21.03 -15.97 10.59
N PRO A 41 22.10 -16.14 9.79
CA PRO A 41 22.19 -15.53 8.43
C PRO A 41 21.16 -16.08 7.43
N ASP A 42 20.69 -17.29 7.61
CA ASP A 42 19.70 -17.97 6.77
C ASP A 42 18.27 -17.66 7.17
N LYS A 43 18.05 -17.04 8.34
CA LYS A 43 16.73 -16.64 8.82
C LYS A 43 16.34 -15.27 8.27
N LEU A 44 15.20 -15.22 7.60
CA LEU A 44 14.61 -14.00 7.03
C LEU A 44 13.24 -13.72 7.65
N VAL A 45 13.07 -12.53 8.20
CA VAL A 45 11.74 -12.02 8.62
C VAL A 45 11.18 -11.10 7.55
N LEU A 46 9.95 -11.43 7.09
CA LEU A 46 9.11 -10.55 6.28
C LEU A 46 8.04 -9.93 7.16
N PHE A 47 8.09 -8.60 7.31
CA PHE A 47 6.98 -7.85 7.89
C PHE A 47 5.88 -7.76 6.86
N ASP A 48 4.82 -8.54 7.08
CA ASP A 48 3.75 -8.79 6.13
C ASP A 48 2.52 -7.96 6.46
N THR A 49 2.12 -7.11 5.53
CA THR A 49 0.98 -6.20 5.70
C THR A 49 -0.38 -6.88 5.54
N ALA A 50 -0.42 -8.09 4.97
CA ALA A 50 -1.66 -8.84 4.81
C ALA A 50 -2.12 -9.53 6.10
N ILE A 51 -1.21 -9.82 7.03
CA ILE A 51 -1.56 -10.52 8.28
C ILE A 51 -2.44 -9.62 9.13
N ASN A 52 -3.65 -10.09 9.42
CA ASN A 52 -4.69 -9.39 10.18
C ASN A 52 -5.13 -8.05 9.54
N SER A 53 -4.91 -7.85 8.24
CA SER A 53 -5.44 -6.68 7.54
C SER A 53 -6.93 -6.84 7.26
N GLN A 54 -7.65 -5.74 7.37
CA GLN A 54 -9.06 -5.63 6.99
C GLN A 54 -9.24 -5.18 5.52
N ASN A 55 -8.13 -4.99 4.80
CA ASN A 55 -8.10 -4.49 3.43
C ASN A 55 -7.38 -5.49 2.51
N MET A 56 -8.10 -6.09 1.56
CA MET A 56 -7.53 -7.04 0.60
C MET A 56 -6.44 -6.43 -0.31
N GLY A 57 -6.35 -5.11 -0.38
CA GLY A 57 -5.23 -4.44 -1.04
C GLY A 57 -3.86 -4.79 -0.45
N ASP A 58 -3.80 -5.03 0.85
CA ASP A 58 -2.57 -5.49 1.52
C ASP A 58 -2.22 -6.93 1.14
N SER A 59 -3.24 -7.79 0.90
CA SER A 59 -3.03 -9.15 0.36
C SER A 59 -2.46 -9.11 -1.06
N ILE A 60 -2.93 -8.19 -1.90
CA ILE A 60 -2.35 -7.96 -3.24
C ILE A 60 -0.87 -7.56 -3.10
N ILE A 61 -0.56 -6.59 -2.24
CA ILE A 61 0.82 -6.14 -2.01
C ILE A 61 1.70 -7.31 -1.54
N ALA A 62 1.27 -8.07 -0.53
CA ALA A 62 2.01 -9.20 0.02
C ALA A 62 2.27 -10.29 -1.03
N TYR A 63 1.28 -10.58 -1.90
CA TYR A 63 1.42 -11.50 -3.02
C TYR A 63 2.56 -11.06 -3.97
N TYR A 64 2.54 -9.81 -4.44
CA TYR A 64 3.57 -9.32 -5.36
C TYR A 64 4.93 -9.14 -4.70
N CYS A 65 5.00 -8.76 -3.43
CA CYS A 65 6.25 -8.74 -2.68
C CYS A 65 6.86 -10.14 -2.59
N THR A 66 6.04 -11.14 -2.24
CA THR A 66 6.49 -12.55 -2.17
C THR A 66 6.99 -13.05 -3.52
N LYS A 67 6.24 -12.78 -4.60
CA LYS A 67 6.62 -13.13 -5.97
C LYS A 67 7.95 -12.48 -6.38
N ALA A 68 8.13 -11.19 -6.07
CA ALA A 68 9.34 -10.46 -6.41
C ALA A 68 10.57 -10.89 -5.59
N LEU A 69 10.36 -11.46 -4.40
CA LEU A 69 11.41 -11.99 -3.54
C LEU A 69 11.67 -13.49 -3.75
N SER A 70 10.87 -14.19 -4.56
CA SER A 70 10.90 -15.67 -4.67
C SER A 70 12.31 -16.21 -4.95
N GLU A 71 13.07 -15.58 -5.83
CA GLU A 71 14.45 -15.96 -6.15
C GLU A 71 15.42 -15.72 -4.98
N ILE A 72 15.17 -14.67 -4.18
CA ILE A 72 16.02 -14.25 -3.06
C ILE A 72 15.76 -15.08 -1.82
N ILE A 73 14.50 -15.48 -1.62
CA ILE A 73 14.05 -16.20 -0.41
C ILE A 73 14.06 -17.71 -0.57
N ALA A 74 14.31 -18.24 -1.79
CA ALA A 74 14.22 -19.67 -2.09
C ALA A 74 15.08 -20.58 -1.17
N GLU A 75 16.22 -20.02 -0.71
CA GLU A 75 17.15 -20.75 0.18
C GLU A 75 17.11 -20.24 1.63
N LYS A 76 16.12 -19.39 1.97
CA LYS A 76 16.01 -18.79 3.29
C LYS A 76 14.90 -19.42 4.12
N ASN A 77 15.13 -19.49 5.42
CA ASN A 77 14.09 -19.84 6.39
C ASN A 77 13.24 -18.57 6.67
N VAL A 78 12.05 -18.51 6.06
CA VAL A 78 11.23 -17.28 6.03
C VAL A 78 10.16 -17.31 7.11
N PHE A 79 10.17 -16.29 7.97
CA PHE A 79 9.15 -16.05 8.99
C PHE A 79 8.34 -14.81 8.64
N ARG A 80 7.02 -14.88 8.78
CA ARG A 80 6.13 -13.74 8.53
C ARG A 80 5.59 -13.17 9.82
N VAL A 81 5.66 -11.86 9.96
CA VAL A 81 5.17 -11.13 11.14
C VAL A 81 4.27 -9.98 10.72
N PRO A 82 3.22 -9.69 11.50
CA PRO A 82 2.27 -8.64 11.14
C PRO A 82 2.89 -7.24 11.24
N THR A 83 2.34 -6.29 10.45
CA THR A 83 2.63 -4.87 10.62
C THR A 83 1.49 -4.13 11.30
N HIS A 84 0.24 -4.53 11.10
CA HIS A 84 -0.96 -3.83 11.60
C HIS A 84 -1.39 -4.24 13.01
N THR A 85 -0.81 -5.30 13.54
CA THR A 85 -0.99 -5.76 14.93
C THR A 85 0.36 -5.95 15.59
N LEU A 86 0.37 -6.00 16.92
CA LEU A 86 1.59 -6.32 17.65
C LEU A 86 1.99 -7.78 17.40
N PRO A 87 3.28 -8.07 17.19
CA PRO A 87 3.76 -9.44 17.07
C PRO A 87 3.65 -10.18 18.42
N SER A 88 3.48 -11.50 18.35
CA SER A 88 3.53 -12.39 19.52
C SER A 88 4.96 -12.50 20.07
N GLU A 89 5.13 -13.01 21.29
CA GLU A 89 6.45 -13.24 21.90
C GLU A 89 7.35 -14.13 21.01
N LYS A 90 6.78 -15.19 20.43
CA LYS A 90 7.51 -16.05 19.48
C LYS A 90 8.00 -15.26 18.27
N GLN A 91 7.13 -14.41 17.69
CA GLN A 91 7.51 -13.57 16.55
C GLN A 91 8.56 -12.51 16.93
N LEU A 92 8.53 -11.99 18.16
CA LEU A 92 9.59 -11.10 18.67
C LEU A 92 10.95 -11.80 18.75
N ALA A 93 10.98 -13.05 19.21
CA ALA A 93 12.19 -13.86 19.19
C ALA A 93 12.68 -14.11 17.76
N ASP A 94 11.78 -14.42 16.82
CA ASP A 94 12.13 -14.57 15.40
C ASP A 94 12.74 -13.29 14.82
N ILE A 95 12.17 -12.11 15.14
CA ILE A 95 12.69 -10.81 14.70
C ILE A 95 14.08 -10.55 15.26
N SER A 96 14.32 -10.87 16.54
CA SER A 96 15.61 -10.63 17.21
C SER A 96 16.74 -11.47 16.60
N HIS A 97 16.46 -12.73 16.27
CA HIS A 97 17.45 -13.66 15.71
C HIS A 97 17.62 -13.58 14.19
N ALA A 98 16.76 -12.88 13.46
CA ALA A 98 16.80 -12.86 12.00
C ALA A 98 18.04 -12.11 11.47
N GLY A 99 18.80 -12.76 10.58
CA GLY A 99 19.89 -12.16 9.82
C GLY A 99 19.43 -11.23 8.71
N GLY A 100 18.19 -11.42 8.19
CA GLY A 100 17.55 -10.55 7.21
C GLY A 100 16.18 -10.09 7.68
N LYS A 101 15.83 -8.82 7.42
CA LYS A 101 14.53 -8.24 7.79
C LYS A 101 14.05 -7.33 6.69
N ILE A 102 12.90 -7.66 6.08
CA ILE A 102 12.31 -6.86 5.00
C ILE A 102 10.88 -6.51 5.38
N VAL A 103 10.50 -5.22 5.29
CA VAL A 103 9.12 -4.80 5.42
C VAL A 103 8.51 -4.56 4.05
N CYS A 104 7.41 -5.27 3.78
CA CYS A 104 6.69 -5.23 2.52
C CYS A 104 5.63 -4.14 2.53
N GLY A 105 5.66 -3.28 1.55
CA GLY A 105 4.72 -2.29 1.06
C GLY A 105 3.72 -1.68 2.02
N THR A 106 2.79 -0.95 1.53
CA THR A 106 1.72 -0.13 2.12
C THR A 106 2.19 1.16 2.85
N ASN A 107 1.24 1.93 3.39
CA ASN A 107 1.47 3.22 4.07
C ASN A 107 1.94 3.02 5.52
N LEU A 108 3.18 2.60 5.73
CA LEU A 108 3.72 2.30 7.05
C LEU A 108 4.48 3.45 7.70
N ILE A 109 5.03 4.36 6.89
CA ILE A 109 5.84 5.47 7.38
C ILE A 109 4.97 6.69 7.60
N THR A 110 5.06 7.31 8.77
CA THR A 110 4.23 8.45 9.17
C THR A 110 5.07 9.62 9.67
N PRO A 111 4.66 10.86 9.39
CA PRO A 111 5.38 12.05 9.88
C PRO A 111 5.32 12.22 11.41
N HIS A 112 4.29 11.70 12.06
CA HIS A 112 4.04 11.81 13.50
C HIS A 112 3.80 10.42 14.09
N PHE A 113 4.87 9.63 14.24
CA PHE A 113 4.81 8.26 14.77
C PHE A 113 4.14 8.18 16.14
N GLU A 114 4.39 9.17 16.98
CA GLU A 114 3.82 9.31 18.33
C GLU A 114 2.32 9.56 18.36
N GLU A 115 1.75 10.02 17.26
CA GLU A 115 0.31 10.30 17.15
C GLU A 115 -0.42 9.13 16.51
N PHE A 116 0.11 8.66 15.40
CA PHE A 116 -0.48 7.57 14.63
C PHE A 116 0.60 6.82 13.84
N SER A 117 0.55 5.49 13.91
CA SER A 117 1.34 4.63 13.04
C SER A 117 0.55 3.39 12.66
N ASN A 118 0.53 3.07 11.38
CA ASN A 118 0.01 1.80 10.86
C ASN A 118 0.96 0.65 11.20
N TRP A 119 2.25 0.93 11.36
CA TRP A 119 3.20 -0.08 11.78
C TRP A 119 3.19 -0.20 13.31
N LYS A 120 2.54 -1.26 13.81
CA LYS A 120 2.47 -1.54 15.23
C LYS A 120 3.75 -2.21 15.71
N MET A 121 4.47 -1.52 16.58
CA MET A 121 5.73 -1.99 17.14
C MET A 121 5.59 -2.15 18.66
N PRO A 122 6.29 -3.14 19.25
CA PRO A 122 6.30 -3.30 20.71
C PRO A 122 7.06 -2.15 21.38
N SER A 123 6.93 -2.06 22.71
CA SER A 123 7.69 -1.09 23.49
C SER A 123 9.20 -1.36 23.52
N ASN A 124 9.57 -2.64 23.42
CA ASN A 124 10.97 -3.05 23.27
C ASN A 124 11.25 -3.30 21.79
N LEU A 125 12.14 -2.51 21.18
CA LEU A 125 12.55 -2.64 19.79
C LEU A 125 13.92 -3.31 19.62
N GLU A 126 14.36 -4.13 20.57
CA GLU A 126 15.68 -4.75 20.55
C GLU A 126 15.95 -5.48 19.24
N GLY A 127 14.97 -6.23 18.72
CA GLY A 127 15.05 -6.90 17.42
C GLY A 127 14.78 -6.02 16.19
N TYR A 128 14.18 -4.83 16.36
CA TYR A 128 13.78 -3.94 15.27
C TYR A 128 14.94 -3.08 14.77
N ARG A 129 15.97 -3.73 14.22
CA ARG A 129 17.14 -3.07 13.63
C ARG A 129 17.45 -3.67 12.27
N ASP A 130 18.17 -2.91 11.46
CA ASP A 130 18.59 -3.30 10.10
C ASP A 130 17.45 -3.77 9.19
N ILE A 131 16.26 -3.20 9.38
CA ILE A 131 15.10 -3.49 8.53
C ILE A 131 15.24 -2.76 7.19
N VAL A 132 15.02 -3.48 6.09
CA VAL A 132 15.00 -2.93 4.74
C VAL A 132 13.57 -2.76 4.29
N THR A 133 13.25 -1.66 3.62
CA THR A 133 11.93 -1.43 3.06
C THR A 133 11.82 -1.93 1.62
N MET A 134 10.64 -2.42 1.23
CA MET A 134 10.29 -2.86 -0.11
C MET A 134 8.97 -2.23 -0.54
N GLY A 135 9.02 -1.17 -1.34
CA GLY A 135 7.86 -0.45 -1.84
C GLY A 135 7.00 0.22 -0.77
N VAL A 136 7.60 0.61 0.35
CA VAL A 136 6.89 1.26 1.47
C VAL A 136 6.52 2.69 1.09
N GLY A 137 5.34 3.13 1.53
CA GLY A 137 4.82 4.47 1.26
C GLY A 137 4.66 5.34 2.50
N TRP A 138 4.57 6.64 2.25
CA TRP A 138 4.25 7.67 3.25
C TRP A 138 2.74 7.70 3.51
N GLY A 139 2.35 7.86 4.78
CA GLY A 139 0.96 7.75 5.21
C GLY A 139 0.03 8.82 4.62
N TYR A 140 0.43 10.09 4.72
CA TYR A 140 -0.34 11.24 4.25
C TYR A 140 0.56 12.44 3.97
N TYR A 141 0.08 13.41 3.20
CA TYR A 141 0.85 14.64 2.95
C TYR A 141 1.07 15.42 4.24
N CYS A 142 2.32 15.78 4.51
CA CYS A 142 2.70 16.60 5.65
C CYS A 142 4.05 17.26 5.42
N ASP A 143 4.15 18.54 5.72
CA ASP A 143 5.39 19.31 5.55
C ASP A 143 6.39 19.03 6.67
N GLU A 144 5.90 18.85 7.90
CA GLU A 144 6.74 18.64 9.06
C GLU A 144 6.85 17.16 9.43
N ILE A 145 8.06 16.73 9.79
CA ILE A 145 8.34 15.40 10.32
C ILE A 145 8.84 15.55 11.75
N SER A 146 8.17 14.91 12.68
CA SER A 146 8.52 14.99 14.10
C SER A 146 9.94 14.46 14.37
N LYS A 147 10.56 14.97 15.43
CA LYS A 147 11.87 14.46 15.90
C LYS A 147 11.80 12.99 16.29
N ILE A 148 10.65 12.56 16.82
CA ILE A 148 10.38 11.19 17.21
C ILE A 148 10.34 10.28 15.97
N SER A 149 9.58 10.64 14.94
CA SER A 149 9.56 9.87 13.69
C SER A 149 10.95 9.74 13.06
N LYS A 150 11.70 10.84 12.98
CA LYS A 150 13.10 10.82 12.49
C LYS A 150 13.96 9.87 13.30
N PHE A 151 13.85 9.90 14.63
CA PHE A 151 14.63 9.03 15.51
C PHE A 151 14.24 7.56 15.31
N VAL A 152 12.94 7.23 15.36
CA VAL A 152 12.42 5.87 15.22
C VAL A 152 12.93 5.25 13.91
N TYR A 153 12.62 5.88 12.78
CA TYR A 153 12.95 5.30 11.47
C TYR A 153 14.46 5.22 11.22
N ARG A 154 15.25 6.19 11.68
CA ARG A 154 16.72 6.12 11.60
C ARG A 154 17.33 5.04 12.50
N THR A 155 16.61 4.59 13.53
CA THR A 155 17.05 3.53 14.44
C THR A 155 16.72 2.15 13.90
N ILE A 156 15.51 1.95 13.37
CA ILE A 156 15.06 0.63 12.92
C ILE A 156 15.49 0.29 11.49
N LEU A 157 15.62 1.30 10.62
CA LEU A 157 15.95 1.09 9.21
C LEU A 157 17.45 0.89 9.00
N SER A 158 17.81 0.04 8.06
CA SER A 158 19.21 -0.28 7.75
C SER A 158 19.98 0.96 7.29
N LYS A 159 21.18 1.14 7.80
CA LYS A 159 22.10 2.19 7.34
C LYS A 159 22.99 1.72 6.18
N LYS A 160 23.01 0.42 5.91
CA LYS A 160 23.93 -0.21 4.94
C LYS A 160 23.22 -0.61 3.65
N LYS A 161 22.02 -1.21 3.75
CA LYS A 161 21.28 -1.71 2.62
C LYS A 161 20.38 -0.61 2.02
N LEU A 162 20.09 -0.71 0.74
CA LEU A 162 19.26 0.25 0.02
C LEU A 162 17.78 0.06 0.37
N HIS A 163 17.06 1.13 0.64
CA HIS A 163 15.62 1.12 0.88
C HIS A 163 14.86 1.33 -0.43
N SER A 164 13.83 0.53 -0.64
CA SER A 164 12.86 0.69 -1.72
C SER A 164 11.62 1.38 -1.20
N VAL A 165 11.22 2.46 -1.84
CA VAL A 165 9.98 3.19 -1.54
C VAL A 165 9.07 3.24 -2.76
N ARG A 166 7.79 3.51 -2.52
CA ARG A 166 6.73 3.35 -3.50
C ARG A 166 6.60 4.51 -4.48
N ASP A 167 7.01 5.71 -4.09
CA ASP A 167 6.82 6.95 -4.85
C ASP A 167 7.88 8.00 -4.51
N GLY A 168 8.02 9.00 -5.37
CA GLY A 168 9.00 10.07 -5.23
C GLY A 168 8.74 10.99 -4.03
N TYR A 169 7.48 11.12 -3.59
CA TYR A 169 7.18 11.87 -2.37
C TYR A 169 7.77 11.16 -1.15
N THR A 170 7.58 9.85 -1.03
CA THR A 170 8.16 9.04 0.03
C THR A 170 9.70 9.08 -0.01
N GLU A 171 10.32 9.02 -1.21
CA GLU A 171 11.77 9.13 -1.35
C GLU A 171 12.29 10.46 -0.80
N ARG A 172 11.65 11.58 -1.13
CA ARG A 172 12.03 12.90 -0.58
C ARG A 172 11.92 12.93 0.95
N LYS A 173 10.82 12.39 1.51
CA LYS A 173 10.61 12.33 2.97
C LYS A 173 11.64 11.46 3.69
N PHE A 174 12.08 10.36 3.11
CA PHE A 174 13.21 9.57 3.64
C PHE A 174 14.50 10.41 3.68
N ARG A 175 14.81 11.14 2.62
CA ARG A 175 15.99 12.01 2.56
C ARG A 175 15.90 13.15 3.58
N GLU A 176 14.72 13.76 3.77
CA GLU A 176 14.45 14.78 4.81
C GLU A 176 14.63 14.21 6.24
N MET A 177 14.36 12.93 6.46
CA MET A 177 14.67 12.24 7.71
C MET A 177 16.16 11.94 7.88
N GLY A 178 17.00 12.15 6.86
CA GLY A 178 18.43 11.83 6.86
C GLY A 178 18.74 10.40 6.44
N ILE A 179 17.78 9.66 5.87
CA ILE A 179 17.97 8.31 5.30
C ILE A 179 18.30 8.50 3.81
N LYS A 180 19.60 8.41 3.46
CA LYS A 180 20.10 8.72 2.12
C LYS A 180 20.15 7.50 1.19
N ASN A 181 20.25 6.30 1.75
CA ASN A 181 20.28 5.02 1.04
C ASN A 181 18.86 4.57 0.65
N VAL A 182 18.20 5.35 -0.20
CA VAL A 182 16.81 5.14 -0.61
C VAL A 182 16.65 5.41 -2.11
N VAL A 183 15.81 4.61 -2.76
CA VAL A 183 15.42 4.75 -4.17
C VAL A 183 13.92 4.51 -4.34
N ASN A 184 13.30 5.24 -5.28
CA ASN A 184 11.94 4.98 -5.71
C ASN A 184 11.94 3.82 -6.71
N THR A 185 11.46 2.65 -6.28
CA THR A 185 11.28 1.47 -7.13
C THR A 185 9.82 1.27 -7.57
N GLY A 186 8.94 2.12 -7.12
CA GLY A 186 7.51 1.84 -7.16
C GLY A 186 7.10 0.75 -6.18
N CYS A 187 5.79 0.51 -6.10
CA CYS A 187 5.26 -0.66 -5.40
C CYS A 187 5.63 -1.94 -6.18
N PRO A 188 6.00 -3.05 -5.51
CA PRO A 188 6.24 -4.33 -6.18
C PRO A 188 5.10 -4.82 -7.07
N THR A 189 3.89 -4.36 -6.82
CA THR A 189 2.72 -4.62 -7.67
C THR A 189 2.90 -4.11 -9.11
N LEU A 190 3.77 -3.10 -9.35
CA LEU A 190 4.05 -2.55 -10.66
C LEU A 190 5.13 -3.33 -11.44
N TRP A 191 6.00 -4.08 -10.76
CA TRP A 191 7.23 -4.60 -11.37
C TRP A 191 7.01 -5.56 -12.53
N GLY A 192 5.81 -6.14 -12.63
CA GLY A 192 5.39 -7.01 -13.73
C GLY A 192 4.78 -6.29 -14.93
N LEU A 193 4.51 -4.98 -14.84
CA LEU A 193 3.86 -4.21 -15.91
C LEU A 193 4.88 -3.72 -16.94
N THR A 194 5.65 -4.65 -17.51
CA THR A 194 6.64 -4.33 -18.56
C THR A 194 5.96 -3.78 -19.81
N PRO A 195 6.69 -3.10 -20.71
CA PRO A 195 6.13 -2.62 -21.97
C PRO A 195 5.46 -3.74 -22.78
N GLU A 196 6.06 -4.94 -22.82
CA GLU A 196 5.53 -6.11 -23.51
C GLU A 196 4.24 -6.63 -22.87
N HIS A 197 4.13 -6.53 -21.52
CA HIS A 197 2.91 -6.87 -20.81
C HIS A 197 1.82 -5.84 -21.10
N CYS A 198 2.12 -4.56 -20.98
CA CYS A 198 1.18 -3.47 -21.19
C CYS A 198 0.63 -3.47 -22.63
N ALA A 199 1.46 -3.76 -23.64
CA ALA A 199 1.04 -3.84 -25.04
C ALA A 199 -0.04 -4.90 -25.32
N ARG A 200 -0.21 -5.90 -24.43
CA ARG A 200 -1.24 -6.95 -24.54
C ARG A 200 -2.56 -6.56 -23.88
N ILE A 201 -2.59 -5.49 -23.09
CA ILE A 201 -3.81 -4.99 -22.46
C ILE A 201 -4.74 -4.42 -23.54
N PRO A 202 -6.03 -4.80 -23.58
CA PRO A 202 -6.98 -4.29 -24.55
C PRO A 202 -7.06 -2.76 -24.54
N GLN A 203 -7.11 -2.17 -25.73
CA GLN A 203 -7.22 -0.70 -25.87
C GLN A 203 -8.67 -0.23 -25.91
N LYS A 204 -9.60 -1.13 -26.33
CA LYS A 204 -11.02 -0.82 -26.48
C LYS A 204 -11.80 -1.25 -25.24
N LYS A 205 -12.89 -0.55 -25.00
CA LYS A 205 -13.85 -0.84 -23.94
C LYS A 205 -14.41 -2.26 -24.05
N ALA A 206 -14.44 -2.96 -22.93
CA ALA A 206 -15.07 -4.28 -22.79
C ALA A 206 -16.60 -4.19 -22.68
N SER A 207 -17.28 -5.32 -22.67
CA SER A 207 -18.73 -5.37 -22.44
C SER A 207 -19.10 -5.38 -20.96
N ARG A 208 -18.18 -5.77 -20.07
CA ARG A 208 -18.33 -5.91 -18.62
C ARG A 208 -17.34 -5.01 -17.89
N VAL A 209 -17.66 -4.66 -16.64
CA VAL A 209 -16.75 -3.89 -15.78
C VAL A 209 -16.75 -4.44 -14.36
N ILE A 210 -15.58 -4.48 -13.74
CA ILE A 210 -15.43 -4.65 -12.30
C ILE A 210 -15.07 -3.30 -11.70
N THR A 211 -15.77 -2.92 -10.63
CA THR A 211 -15.51 -1.70 -9.88
C THR A 211 -15.24 -1.98 -8.42
N THR A 212 -14.66 -1.01 -7.74
CA THR A 212 -14.43 -1.02 -6.30
C THR A 212 -14.75 0.35 -5.69
N LEU A 213 -15.22 0.35 -4.45
CA LEU A 213 -15.45 1.55 -3.66
C LEU A 213 -14.39 1.68 -2.56
N THR A 214 -14.27 2.88 -1.97
CA THR A 214 -13.35 3.14 -0.85
C THR A 214 -14.14 3.58 0.38
N ASP A 215 -14.29 2.67 1.34
CA ASP A 215 -15.07 2.85 2.56
C ASP A 215 -14.48 3.86 3.56
N TYR A 216 -13.18 4.08 3.54
CA TYR A 216 -12.47 5.00 4.46
C TYR A 216 -12.32 6.44 3.89
N ASP A 217 -12.63 6.67 2.62
CA ASP A 217 -12.63 8.00 1.98
C ASP A 217 -13.85 8.11 1.07
N ARG A 218 -15.02 8.22 1.72
CA ARG A 218 -16.32 8.18 1.07
C ARG A 218 -16.65 9.53 0.42
N ASP A 219 -17.08 9.48 -0.82
CA ASP A 219 -17.70 10.58 -1.55
C ASP A 219 -18.98 10.05 -2.21
N PRO A 220 -20.11 10.10 -1.48
CA PRO A 220 -21.35 9.48 -1.97
C PRO A 220 -21.87 10.05 -3.27
N GLU A 221 -21.58 11.30 -3.59
CA GLU A 221 -22.01 11.95 -4.84
C GLU A 221 -21.18 11.43 -6.01
N ALA A 222 -19.85 11.51 -5.93
CA ALA A 222 -18.97 11.02 -6.97
C ALA A 222 -19.06 9.50 -7.17
N ASP A 223 -19.17 8.73 -6.07
CA ASP A 223 -19.23 7.27 -6.13
C ASP A 223 -20.58 6.78 -6.70
N ARG A 224 -21.70 7.46 -6.39
CA ARG A 224 -23.01 7.18 -7.02
C ARG A 224 -22.99 7.51 -8.49
N PHE A 225 -22.46 8.68 -8.86
CA PHE A 225 -22.30 9.08 -10.25
C PHE A 225 -21.48 8.03 -11.03
N MET A 226 -20.35 7.58 -10.49
CA MET A 226 -19.54 6.52 -11.10
C MET A 226 -20.37 5.24 -11.32
N LEU A 227 -21.08 4.75 -10.31
CA LEU A 227 -21.88 3.52 -10.40
C LEU A 227 -22.98 3.64 -11.46
N ASP A 228 -23.71 4.75 -11.50
CA ASP A 228 -24.76 4.97 -12.48
C ASP A 228 -24.19 5.07 -13.91
N LEU A 229 -23.04 5.72 -14.07
CA LEU A 229 -22.34 5.79 -15.35
C LEU A 229 -21.88 4.40 -15.80
N LEU A 230 -21.32 3.58 -14.91
CA LEU A 230 -20.91 2.21 -15.24
C LEU A 230 -22.11 1.34 -15.64
N LYS A 231 -23.23 1.43 -14.92
CA LYS A 231 -24.47 0.70 -15.24
C LYS A 231 -25.03 1.09 -16.60
N SER A 232 -24.93 2.35 -17.00
CA SER A 232 -25.38 2.80 -18.33
C SER A 232 -24.41 2.47 -19.46
N SER A 233 -23.12 2.29 -19.14
CA SER A 233 -22.06 2.11 -20.13
C SER A 233 -21.71 0.66 -20.43
N TYR A 234 -21.96 -0.27 -19.51
CA TYR A 234 -21.59 -1.67 -19.60
C TYR A 234 -22.80 -2.59 -19.48
N LYS A 235 -22.72 -3.77 -20.10
CA LYS A 235 -23.79 -4.77 -20.02
C LYS A 235 -23.93 -5.41 -18.64
N GLN A 236 -22.83 -5.53 -17.92
CA GLN A 236 -22.77 -6.09 -16.57
C GLN A 236 -21.76 -5.32 -15.73
N VAL A 237 -22.13 -5.04 -14.49
CA VAL A 237 -21.30 -4.37 -13.50
C VAL A 237 -21.09 -5.31 -12.31
N PHE A 238 -19.84 -5.56 -11.99
CA PHE A 238 -19.41 -6.30 -10.80
C PHE A 238 -18.84 -5.32 -9.79
N VAL A 239 -19.12 -5.52 -8.52
CA VAL A 239 -18.51 -4.75 -7.42
C VAL A 239 -17.71 -5.71 -6.57
N TRP A 240 -16.38 -5.55 -6.55
CA TRP A 240 -15.53 -6.32 -5.64
C TRP A 240 -15.42 -5.61 -4.29
N LEU A 241 -15.80 -6.35 -3.24
CA LEU A 241 -15.67 -5.89 -1.85
C LEU A 241 -14.22 -6.09 -1.39
N GLN A 242 -13.48 -5.01 -1.20
CA GLN A 242 -12.08 -5.06 -0.78
C GLN A 242 -11.90 -4.76 0.72
N GLY A 243 -12.67 -3.83 1.26
CA GLY A 243 -12.72 -3.44 2.66
C GLY A 243 -13.91 -4.08 3.40
N THR A 244 -13.86 -4.05 4.73
CA THR A 244 -14.93 -4.61 5.58
C THR A 244 -16.24 -3.83 5.50
N GLU A 245 -16.17 -2.53 5.24
CA GLU A 245 -17.32 -1.63 5.19
C GLU A 245 -17.80 -1.33 3.76
N ASP A 246 -17.16 -1.95 2.73
CA ASP A 246 -17.51 -1.67 1.33
C ASP A 246 -18.96 -2.08 1.00
N LEU A 247 -19.46 -3.19 1.57
CA LEU A 247 -20.85 -3.62 1.34
C LEU A 247 -21.86 -2.63 1.94
N SER A 248 -21.67 -2.23 3.19
CA SER A 248 -22.57 -1.26 3.84
C SER A 248 -22.52 0.10 3.14
N TYR A 249 -21.36 0.48 2.61
CA TYR A 249 -21.23 1.70 1.83
C TYR A 249 -21.95 1.57 0.48
N LEU A 250 -21.77 0.48 -0.26
CA LEU A 250 -22.50 0.21 -1.51
C LEU A 250 -24.01 0.28 -1.32
N GLN A 251 -24.54 -0.36 -0.27
CA GLN A 251 -25.96 -0.36 0.08
C GLN A 251 -26.51 1.05 0.38
N SER A 252 -25.67 1.97 0.85
CA SER A 252 -26.04 3.37 1.05
C SER A 252 -26.12 4.19 -0.25
N LEU A 253 -25.53 3.68 -1.34
CA LEU A 253 -25.44 4.38 -2.63
C LEU A 253 -26.49 3.89 -3.61
N ILE A 254 -26.66 2.58 -3.76
CA ILE A 254 -27.56 1.96 -4.75
C ILE A 254 -28.21 0.71 -4.15
N ASP A 255 -29.23 0.19 -4.84
CA ASP A 255 -29.75 -1.15 -4.58
C ASP A 255 -28.66 -2.18 -4.99
N PRO A 256 -28.14 -3.00 -4.04
CA PRO A 256 -27.08 -3.97 -4.32
C PRO A 256 -27.50 -5.05 -5.32
N ASP A 257 -28.79 -5.35 -5.44
CA ASP A 257 -29.31 -6.31 -6.43
C ASP A 257 -29.18 -5.81 -7.88
N SER A 258 -28.90 -4.51 -8.06
CA SER A 258 -28.67 -3.91 -9.38
C SER A 258 -27.28 -4.17 -9.97
N VAL A 259 -26.38 -4.83 -9.22
CA VAL A 259 -25.00 -5.18 -9.59
C VAL A 259 -24.67 -6.60 -9.14
N GLN A 260 -23.57 -7.17 -9.64
CA GLN A 260 -23.07 -8.46 -9.18
C GLN A 260 -21.96 -8.24 -8.15
N ILE A 261 -22.11 -8.80 -6.96
CA ILE A 261 -21.14 -8.68 -5.88
C ILE A 261 -20.09 -9.79 -5.99
N ILE A 262 -18.82 -9.42 -5.92
CA ILE A 262 -17.70 -10.32 -5.71
C ILE A 262 -17.29 -10.15 -4.25
N ASP A 263 -17.27 -11.26 -3.50
CA ASP A 263 -16.94 -11.26 -2.09
C ASP A 263 -15.53 -10.73 -1.82
N ARG A 264 -15.24 -10.42 -0.56
CA ARG A 264 -13.93 -9.95 -0.08
C ARG A 264 -12.91 -11.11 -0.08
N ASP A 265 -12.62 -11.59 -1.27
CA ASP A 265 -11.69 -12.69 -1.53
C ASP A 265 -10.83 -12.37 -2.76
N LEU A 266 -9.51 -12.53 -2.65
CA LEU A 266 -8.57 -12.18 -3.73
C LEU A 266 -8.62 -13.19 -4.88
N GLU A 267 -8.89 -14.46 -4.59
CA GLU A 267 -8.98 -15.50 -5.62
C GLU A 267 -10.24 -15.29 -6.48
N GLN A 268 -11.39 -15.00 -5.84
CA GLN A 268 -12.61 -14.69 -6.57
C GLN A 268 -12.45 -13.43 -7.44
N TYR A 269 -11.79 -12.38 -6.92
CA TYR A 269 -11.48 -11.21 -7.71
C TYR A 269 -10.58 -11.53 -8.90
N THR A 270 -9.53 -12.31 -8.68
CA THR A 270 -8.61 -12.73 -9.75
C THR A 270 -9.36 -13.54 -10.82
N ASN A 271 -10.19 -14.50 -10.42
CA ASN A 271 -11.01 -15.31 -11.33
C ASN A 271 -11.99 -14.43 -12.14
N ALA A 272 -12.57 -13.40 -11.51
CA ALA A 272 -13.45 -12.46 -12.20
C ALA A 272 -12.70 -11.62 -13.25
N LEU A 273 -11.46 -11.20 -12.98
CA LEU A 273 -10.61 -10.53 -13.97
C LEU A 273 -10.25 -11.45 -15.15
N ASP A 274 -10.05 -12.74 -14.87
CA ASP A 274 -9.66 -13.75 -15.87
C ASP A 274 -10.82 -14.22 -16.77
N MET A 275 -12.06 -13.80 -16.50
CA MET A 275 -13.20 -14.11 -17.37
C MET A 275 -13.06 -13.54 -18.80
N GLY A 276 -12.11 -12.61 -19.03
CA GLY A 276 -11.94 -11.90 -20.29
C GLY A 276 -13.09 -10.92 -20.57
N ASP A 277 -12.96 -10.07 -21.59
CA ASP A 277 -13.93 -9.04 -21.98
C ASP A 277 -14.48 -8.26 -20.77
N VAL A 278 -13.57 -7.80 -19.93
CA VAL A 278 -13.83 -7.04 -18.71
C VAL A 278 -12.87 -5.86 -18.61
N ASP A 279 -13.39 -4.70 -18.19
CA ASP A 279 -12.61 -3.53 -17.78
C ASP A 279 -12.57 -3.43 -16.26
N TYR A 280 -11.61 -2.69 -15.71
CA TYR A 280 -11.64 -2.23 -14.34
C TYR A 280 -11.78 -0.70 -14.30
N VAL A 281 -12.74 -0.21 -13.51
CA VAL A 281 -12.92 1.22 -13.20
C VAL A 281 -13.25 1.34 -11.72
N GLY A 282 -12.39 1.92 -10.91
CA GLY A 282 -12.67 1.96 -9.47
C GLY A 282 -11.67 2.76 -8.64
N THR A 283 -11.97 2.93 -7.36
CA THR A 283 -11.27 3.83 -6.44
C THR A 283 -10.11 3.15 -5.68
N ARG A 284 -9.94 1.83 -5.80
CA ARG A 284 -8.90 1.08 -5.11
C ARG A 284 -7.66 0.88 -6.00
N LEU A 285 -6.58 1.61 -5.69
CA LEU A 285 -5.33 1.61 -6.47
C LEU A 285 -4.77 0.20 -6.72
N HIS A 286 -4.60 -0.62 -5.68
CA HIS A 286 -3.97 -1.94 -5.83
C HIS A 286 -4.88 -2.94 -6.53
N ALA A 287 -6.20 -2.79 -6.44
CA ALA A 287 -7.14 -3.55 -7.27
C ALA A 287 -6.92 -3.25 -8.75
N GLY A 288 -6.85 -1.97 -9.13
CA GLY A 288 -6.58 -1.57 -10.51
C GLY A 288 -5.21 -2.04 -11.01
N ILE A 289 -4.17 -1.95 -10.20
CA ILE A 289 -2.84 -2.46 -10.57
C ILE A 289 -2.86 -3.99 -10.75
N HIS A 290 -3.58 -4.73 -9.89
CA HIS A 290 -3.76 -6.16 -10.05
C HIS A 290 -4.53 -6.49 -11.33
N ALA A 291 -5.57 -5.73 -11.64
CA ALA A 291 -6.31 -5.86 -12.90
C ALA A 291 -5.39 -5.68 -14.14
N MET A 292 -4.53 -4.64 -14.14
CA MET A 292 -3.52 -4.47 -15.21
C MET A 292 -2.57 -5.67 -15.31
N ASN A 293 -2.10 -6.23 -14.19
CA ASN A 293 -1.28 -7.44 -14.20
C ASN A 293 -2.01 -8.67 -14.75
N ARG A 294 -3.35 -8.70 -14.71
CA ARG A 294 -4.19 -9.73 -15.34
C ARG A 294 -4.54 -9.40 -16.79
N GLY A 295 -3.94 -8.35 -17.37
CA GLY A 295 -4.18 -7.95 -18.76
C GLY A 295 -5.51 -7.22 -18.96
N VAL A 296 -6.08 -6.61 -17.93
CA VAL A 296 -7.36 -5.92 -17.96
C VAL A 296 -7.15 -4.42 -18.17
N ARG A 297 -7.89 -3.84 -19.12
CA ARG A 297 -7.95 -2.40 -19.35
C ARG A 297 -8.50 -1.71 -18.11
N THR A 298 -7.77 -0.73 -17.56
CA THR A 298 -7.98 -0.24 -16.21
C THR A 298 -8.04 1.29 -16.16
N ILE A 299 -8.99 1.83 -15.40
CA ILE A 299 -9.06 3.23 -14.99
C ILE A 299 -9.10 3.26 -13.46
N ILE A 300 -8.17 3.97 -12.85
CA ILE A 300 -8.09 4.14 -11.39
C ILE A 300 -8.53 5.55 -11.04
N LEU A 301 -9.49 5.68 -10.13
CA LEU A 301 -9.95 6.96 -9.61
C LEU A 301 -9.18 7.29 -8.33
N ALA A 302 -8.43 8.38 -8.34
CA ALA A 302 -7.61 8.78 -7.19
C ALA A 302 -8.49 9.30 -6.06
N VAL A 303 -8.34 8.68 -4.89
CA VAL A 303 -8.98 9.11 -3.63
C VAL A 303 -7.95 9.60 -2.61
N ASP A 304 -6.68 9.24 -2.78
CA ASP A 304 -5.62 9.62 -1.86
C ASP A 304 -4.27 9.84 -2.56
N ASN A 305 -3.28 10.24 -1.77
CA ASN A 305 -1.93 10.53 -2.25
C ASN A 305 -1.26 9.35 -2.96
N ARG A 306 -1.62 8.09 -2.64
CA ARG A 306 -1.02 6.90 -3.25
C ARG A 306 -1.28 6.84 -4.74
N ALA A 307 -2.55 6.98 -5.13
CA ALA A 307 -2.94 6.94 -6.52
C ALA A 307 -2.35 8.13 -7.30
N THR A 308 -2.39 9.34 -6.71
CA THR A 308 -1.85 10.55 -7.31
C THR A 308 -0.34 10.47 -7.54
N GLU A 309 0.42 10.11 -6.51
CA GLU A 309 1.89 10.06 -6.60
C GLU A 309 2.36 8.93 -7.53
N MET A 310 1.79 7.73 -7.41
CA MET A 310 2.15 6.62 -8.29
C MET A 310 1.66 6.86 -9.73
N GLY A 311 0.49 7.48 -9.91
CA GLY A 311 -0.03 7.87 -11.22
C GLY A 311 0.94 8.79 -11.94
N ARG A 312 1.45 9.81 -11.24
CA ARG A 312 2.41 10.78 -11.78
C ARG A 312 3.78 10.14 -12.07
N ASP A 313 4.32 9.36 -11.11
CA ASP A 313 5.67 8.83 -11.19
C ASP A 313 5.81 7.72 -12.24
N PHE A 314 4.75 6.92 -12.46
CA PHE A 314 4.79 5.72 -13.30
C PHE A 314 3.80 5.74 -14.46
N HIS A 315 3.14 6.86 -14.73
CA HIS A 315 2.15 7.02 -15.80
C HIS A 315 0.99 5.99 -15.72
N LEU A 316 0.53 5.69 -14.51
CA LEU A 316 -0.63 4.83 -14.35
C LEU A 316 -1.89 5.51 -14.91
N PRO A 317 -2.89 4.75 -15.40
CA PRO A 317 -4.16 5.30 -15.88
C PRO A 317 -5.03 5.77 -14.71
N VAL A 318 -4.57 6.81 -14.04
CA VAL A 318 -5.20 7.44 -12.87
C VAL A 318 -5.93 8.70 -13.30
N MET A 319 -7.15 8.88 -12.82
CA MET A 319 -7.96 10.08 -12.98
C MET A 319 -8.31 10.64 -11.60
N ASP A 320 -8.48 11.96 -11.53
CA ASP A 320 -8.95 12.62 -10.31
C ASP A 320 -10.46 12.37 -10.13
N ARG A 321 -10.86 11.91 -8.93
CA ARG A 321 -12.28 11.70 -8.58
C ARG A 321 -13.10 12.99 -8.60
N CYS A 322 -12.47 14.15 -8.40
CA CYS A 322 -13.18 15.43 -8.33
C CYS A 322 -13.77 15.93 -9.69
N ASN A 323 -13.41 15.32 -10.82
CA ASN A 323 -13.81 15.78 -12.17
C ASN A 323 -14.49 14.69 -13.02
N LEU A 324 -15.09 13.68 -12.40
CA LEU A 324 -15.64 12.51 -13.10
C LEU A 324 -16.74 12.86 -14.10
N GLU A 325 -17.63 13.79 -13.78
CA GLU A 325 -18.79 14.15 -14.59
C GLU A 325 -18.43 14.56 -16.03
N HIS A 326 -17.26 15.18 -16.21
CA HIS A 326 -16.84 15.70 -17.50
C HIS A 326 -15.85 14.80 -18.26
N THR A 327 -15.24 13.82 -17.59
CA THR A 327 -14.05 13.14 -18.15
C THR A 327 -14.17 11.62 -18.16
N LEU A 328 -14.92 11.02 -17.23
CA LEU A 328 -14.92 9.56 -17.07
C LEU A 328 -15.61 8.85 -18.26
N MET A 329 -16.75 9.37 -18.76
CA MET A 329 -17.44 8.79 -19.91
C MET A 329 -16.53 8.79 -21.14
N ASP A 330 -15.89 9.92 -21.43
CA ASP A 330 -15.00 10.04 -22.58
C ASP A 330 -13.82 9.07 -22.47
N LYS A 331 -13.26 8.92 -21.26
CA LYS A 331 -12.17 7.98 -21.02
C LYS A 331 -12.60 6.52 -21.18
N ILE A 332 -13.80 6.15 -20.69
CA ILE A 332 -14.37 4.82 -20.86
C ILE A 332 -14.57 4.51 -22.35
N CYS A 333 -15.15 5.43 -23.12
CA CYS A 333 -15.52 5.23 -24.52
C CYS A 333 -14.33 5.37 -25.48
N SER A 334 -13.24 6.04 -25.08
CA SER A 334 -12.06 6.22 -25.91
C SER A 334 -11.23 4.95 -26.05
N GLN A 335 -10.52 4.84 -27.18
CA GLN A 335 -9.47 3.85 -27.36
C GLN A 335 -8.13 4.46 -26.92
N TRP A 336 -7.37 3.75 -26.06
CA TRP A 336 -6.06 4.18 -25.59
C TRP A 336 -5.18 3.00 -25.20
N GLU A 337 -3.88 3.23 -25.26
CA GLU A 337 -2.86 2.24 -24.93
C GLU A 337 -2.42 2.37 -23.46
N THR A 338 -2.31 1.25 -22.76
CA THR A 338 -1.72 1.23 -21.43
C THR A 338 -0.19 1.32 -21.54
N SER A 339 0.40 2.33 -20.92
CA SER A 339 1.85 2.53 -20.89
C SER A 339 2.28 2.88 -19.48
N VAL A 340 3.01 1.96 -18.83
CA VAL A 340 3.51 2.13 -17.47
C VAL A 340 5.03 2.24 -17.51
N GLN A 341 5.59 3.23 -16.81
CA GLN A 341 7.03 3.43 -16.71
C GLN A 341 7.58 2.73 -15.46
N ILE A 342 8.25 1.59 -15.64
CA ILE A 342 8.83 0.84 -14.53
C ILE A 342 10.27 1.28 -14.30
N PRO A 343 10.68 1.61 -13.07
CA PRO A 343 12.04 2.01 -12.74
C PRO A 343 12.98 0.78 -12.61
N THR A 344 13.17 0.05 -13.71
CA THR A 344 13.90 -1.24 -13.72
C THR A 344 15.31 -1.11 -13.12
N LYS A 345 16.05 -0.06 -13.46
CA LYS A 345 17.39 0.19 -12.91
C LYS A 345 17.39 0.31 -11.39
N GLN A 346 16.41 1.01 -10.81
CA GLN A 346 16.29 1.19 -9.38
C GLN A 346 15.88 -0.12 -8.68
N ILE A 347 15.01 -0.90 -9.32
CA ILE A 347 14.61 -2.24 -8.85
C ILE A 347 15.83 -3.16 -8.79
N ASP A 348 16.63 -3.22 -9.86
CA ASP A 348 17.83 -4.06 -9.93
C ASP A 348 18.88 -3.65 -8.88
N LEU A 349 19.10 -2.33 -8.72
CA LEU A 349 19.99 -1.81 -7.67
C LEU A 349 19.54 -2.23 -6.27
N TRP A 350 18.25 -2.13 -5.99
CA TRP A 350 17.69 -2.55 -4.71
C TRP A 350 17.85 -4.07 -4.50
N LYS A 351 17.44 -4.88 -5.47
CA LYS A 351 17.60 -6.35 -5.41
C LYS A 351 19.05 -6.76 -5.16
N ALA A 352 20.00 -6.17 -5.89
CA ALA A 352 21.42 -6.44 -5.69
C ALA A 352 21.93 -6.06 -4.29
N SER A 353 21.31 -5.07 -3.62
CA SER A 353 21.71 -4.63 -2.27
C SER A 353 21.27 -5.58 -1.16
N ILE A 354 20.21 -6.37 -1.38
CA ILE A 354 19.68 -7.30 -0.36
C ILE A 354 20.26 -8.72 -0.47
N VAL A 355 20.80 -9.09 -1.63
CA VAL A 355 21.46 -10.41 -1.84
C VAL A 355 22.87 -10.43 -1.22
N ARG A 356 23.53 -9.27 -1.16
CA ARG A 356 24.85 -9.09 -0.51
C ARG A 356 24.70 -8.98 1.01
#